data_0932623978fe28d03ce81f25f0bc0172
#
_entry.id   0932623978fe28d03ce81f25f0bc0172
#
_cell.length_a   1.000
_cell.length_b   1.000
_cell.length_c   1.000
_cell.angle_alpha   90.00
_cell.angle_beta   90.00
_cell.angle_gamma   90.00
#
_symmetry.space_group_name_H-M   'P 1'
#
loop_
_entity.id
_entity.type
_entity.pdbx_description
1 polymer ?
#
loop_
_entity_poly.entity_id
_entity_poly.type
_entity_poly.pdbx_seq_one_letter_code
_entity_poly.pdbx_strand_id
1 'polypeptide(L)'
;MKLKKLFLAAGLTAAATVSVTAQKAPEPCGLTPSARQIEWYNREMIAFFHFGINTFEDFVNEGDGKASTAIFNPAALDCEQWMQTLKSAGIPAAILTAKHADGFCLWPSKYTDYCVK
;
A
#
# COMPACT_ATOMS: atom_id res chain seq x y z
N MET A 1 -23.46 -20.16 -72.41
CA MET A 1 -23.50 -19.89 -70.95
C MET A 1 -22.05 -19.58 -70.49
N LYS A 2 -21.73 -18.31 -70.21
CA LYS A 2 -20.35 -17.85 -70.01
C LYS A 2 -20.04 -17.88 -68.46
N LEU A 3 -19.07 -18.72 -68.05
CA LEU A 3 -18.62 -18.85 -66.72
C LEU A 3 -17.69 -17.69 -66.35
N LYS A 4 -18.12 -16.80 -65.49
CA LYS A 4 -17.29 -15.68 -64.98
C LYS A 4 -16.31 -16.24 -63.95
N LYS A 5 -15.01 -16.16 -64.26
CA LYS A 5 -13.93 -16.46 -63.29
C LYS A 5 -13.83 -15.35 -62.26
N LEU A 6 -14.12 -15.65 -61.04
CA LEU A 6 -13.92 -14.76 -59.89
C LEU A 6 -12.46 -14.84 -59.46
N PHE A 7 -11.67 -13.79 -59.65
CA PHE A 7 -10.33 -13.68 -59.13
C PHE A 7 -10.41 -13.17 -57.70
N LEU A 8 -10.06 -14.02 -56.72
CA LEU A 8 -9.90 -13.66 -55.34
C LEU A 8 -8.47 -13.07 -55.16
N ALA A 9 -8.39 -11.75 -55.04
CA ALA A 9 -7.12 -11.09 -54.67
C ALA A 9 -6.87 -11.25 -53.19
N ALA A 10 -5.97 -12.14 -52.81
CA ALA A 10 -5.45 -12.25 -51.45
C ALA A 10 -4.47 -11.12 -51.23
N GLY A 11 -4.93 -10.07 -50.52
CA GLY A 11 -4.05 -9.01 -50.01
C GLY A 11 -3.17 -9.50 -48.88
N LEU A 12 -1.87 -9.63 -49.15
CA LEU A 12 -0.87 -9.95 -48.14
C LEU A 12 -0.57 -8.66 -47.37
N THR A 13 -1.19 -8.46 -46.19
CA THR A 13 -0.81 -7.40 -45.25
C THR A 13 0.47 -7.81 -44.53
N ALA A 14 1.60 -7.26 -44.94
CA ALA A 14 2.85 -7.38 -44.22
C ALA A 14 2.73 -6.56 -42.92
N ALA A 15 2.57 -7.23 -41.78
CA ALA A 15 2.69 -6.59 -40.48
C ALA A 15 4.16 -6.28 -40.21
N ALA A 16 4.52 -5.01 -40.34
CA ALA A 16 5.85 -4.54 -39.94
C ALA A 16 5.92 -4.60 -38.40
N THR A 17 6.62 -5.60 -37.85
CA THR A 17 6.98 -5.65 -36.44
C THR A 17 8.06 -4.61 -36.19
N VAL A 18 7.68 -3.47 -35.60
CA VAL A 18 8.65 -2.49 -35.10
C VAL A 18 9.25 -3.10 -33.84
N SER A 19 10.48 -3.61 -33.94
CA SER A 19 11.26 -4.01 -32.77
C SER A 19 11.65 -2.76 -32.00
N VAL A 20 10.93 -2.46 -30.92
CA VAL A 20 11.36 -1.44 -29.95
C VAL A 20 12.55 -2.02 -29.21
N THR A 21 13.76 -1.64 -29.59
CA THR A 21 14.95 -1.93 -28.81
C THR A 21 14.88 -1.10 -27.53
N ALA A 22 14.79 -1.76 -26.37
CA ALA A 22 14.85 -1.08 -25.09
C ALA A 22 16.18 -0.29 -25.03
N GLN A 23 16.06 1.02 -24.92
CA GLN A 23 17.23 1.89 -24.78
C GLN A 23 17.92 1.55 -23.46
N LYS A 24 19.25 1.31 -23.49
CA LYS A 24 20.02 1.08 -22.27
C LYS A 24 19.82 2.28 -21.33
N ALA A 25 19.44 2.01 -20.10
CA ALA A 25 19.30 3.06 -19.09
C ALA A 25 20.64 3.80 -18.93
N PRO A 26 20.61 5.12 -18.76
CA PRO A 26 21.85 5.89 -18.50
C PRO A 26 22.54 5.38 -17.23
N GLU A 27 23.85 5.50 -17.18
CA GLU A 27 24.61 5.13 -15.98
C GLU A 27 24.19 6.04 -14.81
N PRO A 28 24.03 5.51 -13.59
CA PRO A 28 23.63 6.30 -12.44
C PRO A 28 24.64 7.40 -12.12
N CYS A 29 24.15 8.60 -11.87
CA CYS A 29 24.98 9.72 -11.44
C CYS A 29 24.87 9.91 -9.91
N GLY A 30 25.56 9.11 -9.13
CA GLY A 30 25.57 9.20 -7.66
C GLY A 30 25.11 7.93 -6.97
N LEU A 31 24.61 8.09 -5.72
CA LEU A 31 24.11 6.97 -4.91
C LEU A 31 22.86 6.37 -5.52
N THR A 32 22.87 5.08 -5.77
CA THR A 32 21.73 4.33 -6.27
C THR A 32 20.97 3.65 -5.15
N PRO A 33 19.62 3.54 -5.26
CA PRO A 33 18.83 2.80 -4.28
C PRO A 33 19.30 1.34 -4.22
N SER A 34 19.31 0.78 -3.02
CA SER A 34 19.52 -0.66 -2.83
C SER A 34 18.32 -1.44 -3.37
N ALA A 35 18.50 -2.73 -3.66
CA ALA A 35 17.42 -3.62 -4.10
C ALA A 35 16.22 -3.59 -3.14
N ARG A 36 16.47 -3.50 -1.84
CA ARG A 36 15.45 -3.39 -0.79
C ARG A 36 14.62 -2.11 -0.88
N GLN A 37 15.27 -0.98 -1.21
CA GLN A 37 14.59 0.30 -1.42
C GLN A 37 13.74 0.28 -2.69
N ILE A 38 14.26 -0.33 -3.76
CA ILE A 38 13.49 -0.51 -5.01
C ILE A 38 12.27 -1.39 -4.77
N GLU A 39 12.42 -2.51 -4.06
CA GLU A 39 11.30 -3.38 -3.68
C GLU A 39 10.25 -2.62 -2.85
N TRP A 40 10.67 -1.77 -1.92
CA TRP A 40 9.78 -0.92 -1.15
C TRP A 40 8.99 0.06 -2.04
N TYR A 41 9.67 0.74 -2.96
CA TYR A 41 9.03 1.65 -3.91
C TYR A 41 8.01 0.94 -4.82
N ASN A 42 8.32 -0.27 -5.25
CA ASN A 42 7.45 -1.04 -6.13
C ASN A 42 6.15 -1.53 -5.45
N ARG A 43 6.02 -1.36 -4.15
CA ARG A 43 4.77 -1.67 -3.44
C ARG A 43 3.65 -0.69 -3.77
N GLU A 44 3.97 0.50 -4.28
CA GLU A 44 3.09 1.57 -4.74
C GLU A 44 2.12 2.09 -3.66
N MET A 45 1.26 1.21 -3.11
CA MET A 45 0.31 1.54 -2.04
C MET A 45 0.61 0.80 -0.76
N ILE A 46 0.59 1.54 0.35
CA ILE A 46 0.75 1.01 1.70
C ILE A 46 -0.34 1.63 2.57
N ALA A 47 -1.10 0.81 3.27
CA ALA A 47 -2.06 1.30 4.24
C ALA A 47 -1.35 1.80 5.50
N PHE A 48 -1.86 2.87 6.10
CA PHE A 48 -1.36 3.41 7.35
C PHE A 48 -2.50 3.37 8.39
N PHE A 49 -2.30 2.66 9.50
CA PHE A 49 -3.28 2.56 10.57
C PHE A 49 -2.87 3.45 11.74
N HIS A 50 -3.70 4.44 12.03
CA HIS A 50 -3.62 5.28 13.23
C HIS A 50 -4.69 4.83 14.24
N PHE A 51 -4.56 3.60 14.72
CA PHE A 51 -5.46 3.05 15.72
C PHE A 51 -4.84 3.18 17.10
N GLY A 52 -5.43 3.99 17.96
CA GLY A 52 -4.89 4.31 19.28
C GLY A 52 -5.99 4.82 20.22
N ILE A 53 -5.59 5.43 21.33
CA ILE A 53 -6.51 5.94 22.34
C ILE A 53 -7.46 7.01 21.76
N ASN A 54 -6.99 7.82 20.83
CA ASN A 54 -7.77 8.86 20.17
C ASN A 54 -8.92 8.31 19.32
N THR A 55 -8.88 7.04 18.95
CA THR A 55 -10.01 6.35 18.29
C THR A 55 -11.25 6.28 19.21
N PHE A 56 -11.06 6.40 20.51
CA PHE A 56 -12.09 6.29 21.54
C PHE A 56 -12.42 7.64 22.19
N GLU A 57 -11.82 8.72 21.72
CA GLU A 57 -12.10 10.08 22.15
C GLU A 57 -12.86 10.86 21.06
N ASP A 58 -13.79 11.73 21.48
CA ASP A 58 -14.49 12.67 20.58
C ASP A 58 -13.62 13.89 20.24
N PHE A 59 -12.31 13.69 20.08
CA PHE A 59 -11.40 14.78 19.74
C PHE A 59 -11.15 14.88 18.24
N VAL A 60 -11.24 16.10 17.73
CA VAL A 60 -10.92 16.44 16.33
C VAL A 60 -9.40 16.50 16.08
N ASN A 61 -8.60 16.52 17.14
CA ASN A 61 -7.14 16.66 17.13
C ASN A 61 -6.43 15.40 17.58
N GLU A 62 -5.11 15.38 17.45
CA GLU A 62 -4.24 14.21 17.76
C GLU A 62 -4.18 13.84 19.26
N GLY A 63 -5.06 14.42 20.08
CA GLY A 63 -5.10 14.23 21.52
C GLY A 63 -4.00 15.00 22.27
N ASP A 64 -4.23 15.28 23.55
CA ASP A 64 -3.30 16.01 24.40
C ASP A 64 -2.46 15.12 25.33
N GLY A 65 -2.58 13.81 25.18
CA GLY A 65 -1.88 12.82 25.99
C GLY A 65 -2.40 12.68 27.44
N LYS A 66 -3.64 13.15 27.72
CA LYS A 66 -4.22 13.13 29.06
C LYS A 66 -5.44 12.21 29.20
N ALA A 67 -5.86 11.58 28.10
CA ALA A 67 -6.96 10.65 28.14
C ALA A 67 -6.72 9.52 29.16
N SER A 68 -7.79 9.12 29.83
CA SER A 68 -7.70 7.93 30.70
C SER A 68 -7.43 6.68 29.86
N THR A 69 -6.42 5.89 30.22
CA THR A 69 -6.12 4.62 29.53
C THR A 69 -7.29 3.64 29.54
N ALA A 70 -8.21 3.79 30.51
CA ALA A 70 -9.41 2.97 30.62
C ALA A 70 -10.41 3.11 29.45
N ILE A 71 -10.32 4.21 28.68
CA ILE A 71 -11.18 4.37 27.49
C ILE A 71 -10.74 3.52 26.31
N PHE A 72 -9.48 3.11 26.27
CA PHE A 72 -8.96 2.23 25.22
C PHE A 72 -9.51 0.81 25.43
N ASN A 73 -10.68 0.56 24.86
CA ASN A 73 -11.36 -0.72 24.96
C ASN A 73 -11.80 -1.24 23.58
N PRO A 74 -10.90 -1.82 22.79
CA PRO A 74 -11.17 -2.30 21.44
C PRO A 74 -11.90 -3.66 21.44
N ALA A 75 -13.09 -3.72 22.07
CA ALA A 75 -13.85 -4.96 22.26
C ALA A 75 -14.27 -5.67 20.96
N ALA A 76 -14.34 -4.94 19.84
CA ALA A 76 -14.72 -5.47 18.52
C ALA A 76 -13.54 -5.42 17.51
N LEU A 77 -12.31 -5.38 17.99
CA LEU A 77 -11.14 -5.34 17.11
C LEU A 77 -10.99 -6.67 16.38
N ASP A 78 -11.02 -6.59 15.04
CA ASP A 78 -10.79 -7.72 14.13
C ASP A 78 -9.68 -7.37 13.13
N CYS A 79 -8.45 -7.68 13.51
CA CYS A 79 -7.27 -7.44 12.66
C CYS A 79 -7.27 -8.31 11.41
N GLU A 80 -7.89 -9.49 11.44
CA GLU A 80 -8.01 -10.37 10.27
C GLU A 80 -8.90 -9.69 9.20
N GLN A 81 -10.04 -9.12 9.62
CA GLN A 81 -10.91 -8.37 8.72
C GLN A 81 -10.17 -7.19 8.07
N TRP A 82 -9.31 -6.48 8.81
CA TRP A 82 -8.48 -5.41 8.24
C TRP A 82 -7.56 -5.92 7.14
N MET A 83 -6.86 -7.01 7.40
CA MET A 83 -5.91 -7.59 6.44
C MET A 83 -6.63 -8.14 5.20
N GLN A 84 -7.78 -8.77 5.37
CA GLN A 84 -8.61 -9.25 4.25
C GLN A 84 -9.11 -8.08 3.38
N THR A 85 -9.52 -6.98 4.00
CA THR A 85 -9.95 -5.76 3.29
C THR A 85 -8.81 -5.19 2.46
N LEU A 86 -7.61 -5.04 3.03
CA LEU A 86 -6.44 -4.56 2.30
C LEU A 86 -6.09 -5.47 1.13
N LYS A 87 -6.08 -6.78 1.37
CA LYS A 87 -5.80 -7.78 0.34
C LYS A 87 -6.80 -7.70 -0.82
N SER A 88 -8.10 -7.56 -0.51
CA SER A 88 -9.14 -7.43 -1.54
C SER A 88 -9.01 -6.14 -2.35
N ALA A 89 -8.49 -5.08 -1.75
CA ALA A 89 -8.20 -3.81 -2.39
C ALA A 89 -6.86 -3.79 -3.15
N GLY A 90 -6.08 -4.89 -3.14
CA GLY A 90 -4.79 -4.97 -3.79
C GLY A 90 -3.67 -4.22 -3.05
N ILE A 91 -3.84 -3.88 -1.77
CA ILE A 91 -2.84 -3.17 -0.96
C ILE A 91 -1.92 -4.20 -0.30
N PRO A 92 -0.62 -4.26 -0.69
CA PRO A 92 0.27 -5.36 -0.32
C PRO A 92 0.90 -5.23 1.07
N ALA A 93 0.77 -4.06 1.73
CA ALA A 93 1.42 -3.82 3.00
C ALA A 93 0.63 -2.85 3.89
N ALA A 94 0.86 -2.97 5.20
CA ALA A 94 0.30 -2.06 6.19
C ALA A 94 1.36 -1.63 7.20
N ILE A 95 1.23 -0.41 7.71
CA ILE A 95 2.03 0.14 8.80
C ILE A 95 1.08 0.51 9.93
N LEU A 96 1.35 0.02 11.12
CA LEU A 96 0.64 0.42 12.33
C LEU A 96 1.46 1.45 13.10
N THR A 97 0.85 2.57 13.46
CA THR A 97 1.44 3.54 14.37
C THR A 97 1.38 2.99 15.80
N ALA A 98 2.45 2.36 16.25
CA ALA A 98 2.50 1.76 17.58
C ALA A 98 2.47 2.80 18.71
N LYS A 99 2.88 4.05 18.44
CA LYS A 99 2.79 5.20 19.35
C LYS A 99 2.61 6.46 18.49
N HIS A 100 1.56 7.22 18.75
CA HIS A 100 1.26 8.48 18.07
C HIS A 100 1.68 9.70 18.89
N ALA A 101 1.33 10.91 18.43
CA ALA A 101 1.66 12.19 19.06
C ALA A 101 1.11 12.31 20.50
N ASP A 102 -0.02 11.69 20.81
CA ASP A 102 -0.61 11.61 22.16
C ASP A 102 0.28 10.90 23.19
N GLY A 103 1.22 10.09 22.71
CA GLY A 103 2.16 9.35 23.55
C GLY A 103 1.65 8.01 24.07
N PHE A 104 0.42 7.58 23.73
CA PHE A 104 -0.12 6.27 24.13
C PHE A 104 0.59 5.14 23.39
N CYS A 105 1.08 4.15 24.15
CA CYS A 105 1.80 3.01 23.61
C CYS A 105 0.88 1.81 23.40
N LEU A 106 0.83 1.27 22.16
CA LEU A 106 0.09 0.06 21.83
C LEU A 106 0.80 -1.24 22.26
N TRP A 107 1.77 -1.15 23.18
CA TRP A 107 2.45 -2.29 23.79
C TRP A 107 2.60 -2.07 25.28
N PRO A 108 2.70 -3.11 26.13
CA PRO A 108 2.97 -2.98 27.55
C PRO A 108 4.36 -2.36 27.76
N SER A 109 4.41 -1.07 28.04
CA SER A 109 5.65 -0.33 28.23
C SER A 109 6.18 -0.52 29.67
N LYS A 110 7.51 -0.61 29.79
CA LYS A 110 8.21 -0.57 31.08
C LYS A 110 8.54 0.86 31.53
N TYR A 111 8.36 1.84 30.65
CA TYR A 111 8.81 3.23 30.85
C TYR A 111 7.67 4.21 31.07
N THR A 112 6.45 3.82 30.81
CA THR A 112 5.26 4.64 31.00
C THR A 112 4.06 3.78 31.30
N ASP A 113 3.15 4.30 32.13
CA ASP A 113 1.84 3.69 32.40
C ASP A 113 0.79 4.08 31.34
N TYR A 114 1.12 5.06 30.49
CA TYR A 114 0.27 5.48 29.36
C TYR A 114 0.40 4.51 28.19
N CYS A 115 -0.14 3.31 28.38
CA CYS A 115 -0.01 2.21 27.43
C CYS A 115 -1.10 1.15 27.65
N VAL A 116 -1.18 0.19 26.71
CA VAL A 116 -1.97 -1.03 26.89
C VAL A 116 -1.33 -1.90 27.97
N LYS A 117 -2.10 -2.24 29.01
CA LYS A 117 -1.69 -3.17 30.10
C LYS A 117 -2.83 -4.14 30.38
#